data_46d2ed16d3e0bdcf777c35f8b6adde96
#
_entry.id   46d2ed16d3e0bdcf777c35f8b6adde96
#
_cell.length_a   1.000
_cell.length_b   1.000
_cell.length_c   1.000
_cell.angle_alpha   90.00
_cell.angle_beta   90.00
_cell.angle_gamma   90.00
#
_symmetry.space_group_name_H-M   'P 1'
#
loop_
_entity.id
_entity.type
_entity.pdbx_description
1 polymer ?
#
loop_
_entity_poly.entity_id
_entity_poly.type
_entity_poly.pdbx_seq_one_letter_code
_entity_poly.pdbx_strand_id
1 'polypeptide(L)'
;DAYRERNNEFYSKQRTFKEVAEWKYQRYLQDYMACVASVDESVGEILDYLKRTGLDKNTIVVYTTDQGFYLGEHGWFDKRFMYEESFGMPMVMSWPGHIKPGTQVTGLTQNIDFAPTFLDMCGIEIPEDMQGVSFRRLVEGENTPRNWRKSLYYHYYEFPGFHSVRAHYGVKMERYKLMHFYV
;
A
#
# COMPACT_ATOMS: atom_id res chain seq x y z
N ASP A 1 29.10 -11.18 -12.71
CA ASP A 1 27.73 -10.94 -12.22
C ASP A 1 27.67 -11.28 -10.72
N ALA A 2 27.77 -10.24 -9.88
CA ALA A 2 27.87 -10.35 -8.41
C ALA A 2 26.70 -11.14 -7.77
N TYR A 3 25.55 -11.16 -8.41
CA TYR A 3 24.41 -11.97 -8.02
C TYR A 3 24.67 -13.47 -8.17
N ARG A 4 25.22 -13.84 -9.31
CA ARG A 4 25.50 -15.23 -9.66
C ARG A 4 26.64 -15.78 -8.80
N GLU A 5 27.66 -14.98 -8.55
CA GLU A 5 28.81 -15.35 -7.70
C GLU A 5 28.37 -15.61 -6.26
N ARG A 6 27.60 -14.70 -5.64
CA ARG A 6 27.09 -14.89 -4.27
C ARG A 6 26.19 -16.11 -4.13
N ASN A 7 25.32 -16.35 -5.09
CA ASN A 7 24.44 -17.51 -5.08
C ASN A 7 25.24 -18.79 -5.23
N ASN A 8 26.22 -18.82 -6.15
CA ASN A 8 27.10 -19.97 -6.35
C ASN A 8 27.95 -20.28 -5.12
N GLU A 9 28.51 -19.27 -4.46
CA GLU A 9 29.25 -19.44 -3.22
C GLU A 9 28.39 -20.06 -2.12
N PHE A 10 27.16 -19.57 -1.96
CA PHE A 10 26.25 -20.10 -0.96
C PHE A 10 25.89 -21.57 -1.23
N TYR A 11 25.50 -21.90 -2.46
CA TYR A 11 25.08 -23.25 -2.83
C TYR A 11 26.24 -24.24 -3.02
N SER A 12 27.50 -23.79 -3.06
CA SER A 12 28.66 -24.63 -3.14
C SER A 12 28.98 -25.38 -1.82
N LYS A 13 28.38 -24.96 -0.70
CA LYS A 13 28.56 -25.53 0.63
C LYS A 13 27.32 -26.30 1.06
N GLN A 14 27.52 -27.44 1.73
CA GLN A 14 26.38 -28.15 2.33
C GLN A 14 25.76 -27.32 3.46
N ARG A 15 24.45 -27.10 3.40
CA ARG A 15 23.71 -26.28 4.33
C ARG A 15 22.53 -27.04 4.92
N THR A 16 22.18 -26.69 6.15
CA THR A 16 20.94 -27.14 6.76
C THR A 16 19.74 -26.39 6.14
N PHE A 17 18.56 -26.96 6.24
CA PHE A 17 17.33 -26.32 5.78
C PHE A 17 17.13 -24.93 6.41
N LYS A 18 17.45 -24.80 7.70
CA LYS A 18 17.37 -23.53 8.43
C LYS A 18 18.30 -22.46 7.85
N GLU A 19 19.57 -22.80 7.63
CA GLU A 19 20.55 -21.88 7.04
C GLU A 19 20.13 -21.41 5.64
N VAL A 20 19.55 -22.31 4.85
CA VAL A 20 19.01 -21.94 3.52
C VAL A 20 17.83 -20.99 3.64
N ALA A 21 16.91 -21.24 4.57
CA ALA A 21 15.75 -20.37 4.79
C ALA A 21 16.18 -18.98 5.29
N GLU A 22 17.07 -18.91 6.26
CA GLU A 22 17.62 -17.66 6.78
C GLU A 22 18.34 -16.85 5.71
N TRP A 23 19.17 -17.50 4.90
CA TRP A 23 19.89 -16.83 3.82
C TRP A 23 18.93 -16.28 2.75
N LYS A 24 17.93 -17.07 2.33
CA LYS A 24 16.92 -16.62 1.36
C LYS A 24 16.14 -15.42 1.88
N TYR A 25 15.75 -15.44 3.14
CA TYR A 25 15.03 -14.34 3.78
C TYR A 25 15.88 -13.07 3.81
N GLN A 26 17.12 -13.16 4.33
CA GLN A 26 18.03 -12.01 4.38
C GLN A 26 18.33 -11.46 2.99
N ARG A 27 18.53 -12.34 2.01
CA ARG A 27 18.79 -11.94 0.63
C ARG A 27 17.61 -11.19 0.03
N TYR A 28 16.41 -11.71 0.23
CA TYR A 28 15.19 -11.09 -0.23
C TYR A 28 14.99 -9.70 0.38
N LEU A 29 15.15 -9.57 1.70
CA LEU A 29 15.00 -8.29 2.38
C LEU A 29 16.06 -7.25 1.95
N GLN A 30 17.29 -7.66 1.74
CA GLN A 30 18.34 -6.76 1.25
C GLN A 30 17.97 -6.15 -0.11
N ASP A 31 17.50 -6.98 -1.03
CA ASP A 31 17.09 -6.51 -2.36
C ASP A 31 15.83 -5.63 -2.29
N TYR A 32 14.87 -6.01 -1.46
CA TYR A 32 13.67 -5.21 -1.21
C TYR A 32 14.02 -3.83 -0.64
N MET A 33 14.85 -3.78 0.40
CA MET A 33 15.26 -2.52 1.03
C MET A 33 16.13 -1.65 0.11
N ALA A 34 16.90 -2.24 -0.79
CA ALA A 34 17.62 -1.48 -1.81
C ALA A 34 16.66 -0.77 -2.78
N CYS A 35 15.55 -1.43 -3.16
CA CYS A 35 14.50 -0.80 -3.95
C CYS A 35 13.82 0.33 -3.17
N VAL A 36 13.51 0.11 -1.88
CA VAL A 36 12.92 1.14 -1.02
C VAL A 36 13.82 2.37 -0.93
N ALA A 37 15.13 2.18 -0.73
CA ALA A 37 16.10 3.28 -0.68
C ALA A 37 16.13 4.10 -1.99
N SER A 38 16.10 3.42 -3.14
CA SER A 38 16.06 4.08 -4.45
C SER A 38 14.77 4.87 -4.66
N VAL A 39 13.64 4.35 -4.20
CA VAL A 39 12.36 5.09 -4.24
C VAL A 39 12.40 6.31 -3.33
N ASP A 40 12.97 6.17 -2.13
CA ASP A 40 13.11 7.29 -1.18
C ASP A 40 13.96 8.44 -1.77
N GLU A 41 15.11 8.12 -2.40
CA GLU A 41 15.92 9.10 -3.12
C GLU A 41 15.11 9.82 -4.22
N SER A 42 14.39 9.06 -5.04
CA SER A 42 13.57 9.62 -6.13
C SER A 42 12.45 10.53 -5.62
N VAL A 43 11.81 10.18 -4.52
CA VAL A 43 10.81 11.02 -3.84
C VAL A 43 11.47 12.29 -3.34
N GLY A 44 12.65 12.19 -2.73
CA GLY A 44 13.44 13.34 -2.27
C GLY A 44 13.74 14.32 -3.41
N GLU A 45 14.21 13.82 -4.55
CA GLU A 45 14.50 14.66 -5.74
C GLU A 45 13.27 15.41 -6.25
N ILE A 46 12.10 14.74 -6.28
CA ILE A 46 10.82 15.36 -6.68
C ILE A 46 10.43 16.47 -5.70
N LEU A 47 10.50 16.22 -4.40
CA LEU A 47 10.17 17.22 -3.38
C LEU A 47 11.11 18.42 -3.42
N ASP A 48 12.40 18.20 -3.62
CA ASP A 48 13.39 19.25 -3.76
C ASP A 48 13.16 20.08 -5.05
N TYR A 49 12.78 19.44 -6.13
CA TYR A 49 12.38 20.13 -7.36
C TYR A 49 11.18 21.04 -7.13
N LEU A 50 10.11 20.54 -6.54
CA LEU A 50 8.90 21.33 -6.23
C LEU A 50 9.26 22.55 -5.37
N LYS A 51 10.05 22.35 -4.32
CA LYS A 51 10.49 23.42 -3.43
C LYS A 51 11.35 24.46 -4.14
N ARG A 52 12.32 24.02 -4.93
CA ARG A 52 13.25 24.92 -5.67
C ARG A 52 12.53 25.77 -6.72
N THR A 53 11.49 25.23 -7.32
CA THR A 53 10.67 25.92 -8.34
C THR A 53 9.50 26.70 -7.74
N GLY A 54 9.24 26.60 -6.43
CA GLY A 54 8.11 27.24 -5.75
C GLY A 54 6.74 26.62 -6.06
N LEU A 55 6.72 25.47 -6.74
CA LEU A 55 5.49 24.71 -7.06
C LEU A 55 4.91 24.00 -5.84
N ASP A 56 5.73 23.73 -4.82
CA ASP A 56 5.32 23.07 -3.57
C ASP A 56 4.12 23.72 -2.90
N LYS A 57 3.95 25.04 -3.06
CA LYS A 57 2.83 25.79 -2.47
C LYS A 57 1.47 25.52 -3.12
N ASN A 58 1.46 25.03 -4.34
CA ASN A 58 0.24 24.75 -5.12
C ASN A 58 0.24 23.33 -5.72
N THR A 59 0.84 22.38 -5.02
CA THR A 59 0.90 20.99 -5.44
C THR A 59 0.44 20.08 -4.30
N ILE A 60 -0.51 19.19 -4.60
CA ILE A 60 -0.87 18.09 -3.71
C ILE A 60 0.12 16.96 -3.97
N VAL A 61 0.84 16.54 -2.96
CA VAL A 61 1.75 15.40 -3.03
C VAL A 61 1.14 14.23 -2.28
N VAL A 62 1.04 13.08 -2.95
CA VAL A 62 0.52 11.85 -2.38
C VAL A 62 1.53 10.73 -2.59
N TYR A 63 1.92 10.08 -1.52
CA TYR A 63 2.70 8.85 -1.55
C TYR A 63 1.84 7.70 -1.05
N THR A 64 1.62 6.70 -1.88
CA THR A 64 0.80 5.53 -1.58
C THR A 64 1.18 4.36 -2.46
N THR A 65 0.53 3.24 -2.28
CA THR A 65 0.63 2.05 -3.14
C THR A 65 -0.76 1.52 -3.45
N ASP A 66 -0.89 0.76 -4.53
CA ASP A 66 -2.13 0.07 -4.93
C ASP A 66 -2.41 -1.18 -4.10
N GLN A 67 -1.38 -1.73 -3.44
CA GLN A 67 -1.42 -3.02 -2.76
C GLN A 67 -0.40 -3.07 -1.62
N GLY A 68 -0.75 -3.73 -0.52
CA GLY A 68 0.20 -4.14 0.50
C GLY A 68 1.03 -5.35 0.09
N PHE A 69 1.91 -5.83 0.96
CA PHE A 69 2.86 -6.89 0.62
C PHE A 69 3.35 -7.65 1.86
N TYR A 70 3.47 -8.99 1.74
CA TYR A 70 4.09 -9.84 2.76
C TYR A 70 5.59 -9.87 2.58
N LEU A 71 6.32 -9.69 3.66
CA LEU A 71 7.79 -9.77 3.70
C LEU A 71 8.28 -10.97 4.53
N GLY A 72 7.46 -12.01 4.61
CA GLY A 72 7.72 -13.22 5.39
C GLY A 72 6.71 -13.45 6.52
N GLU A 73 5.82 -12.49 6.78
CA GLU A 73 4.73 -12.66 7.74
C GLU A 73 3.86 -13.84 7.31
N HIS A 74 3.38 -14.62 8.28
CA HIS A 74 2.62 -15.85 8.07
C HIS A 74 3.38 -16.92 7.25
N GLY A 75 4.69 -16.75 7.03
CA GLY A 75 5.50 -17.59 6.15
C GLY A 75 5.29 -17.30 4.67
N TRP A 76 4.70 -16.17 4.31
CA TRP A 76 4.38 -15.78 2.93
C TRP A 76 5.20 -14.60 2.46
N PHE A 77 5.32 -14.54 1.15
CA PHE A 77 5.76 -13.38 0.38
C PHE A 77 4.68 -13.06 -0.64
N ASP A 78 4.76 -11.86 -1.26
CA ASP A 78 3.76 -11.41 -2.21
C ASP A 78 2.50 -10.83 -1.50
N LYS A 79 1.28 -11.08 -2.00
CA LYS A 79 0.03 -10.42 -1.59
C LYS A 79 -1.17 -11.34 -1.84
N ARG A 80 -2.39 -10.89 -1.76
CA ARG A 80 -3.68 -11.47 -2.17
C ARG A 80 -4.60 -11.90 -1.02
N PHE A 81 -4.10 -12.53 0.02
CA PHE A 81 -4.93 -12.79 1.19
C PHE A 81 -5.29 -11.49 1.92
N MET A 82 -6.45 -11.47 2.57
CA MET A 82 -6.96 -10.29 3.27
C MET A 82 -6.29 -10.00 4.63
N TYR A 83 -5.04 -10.43 4.86
CA TYR A 83 -4.29 -10.03 6.06
C TYR A 83 -3.82 -8.58 5.97
N GLU A 84 -3.50 -7.96 7.11
CA GLU A 84 -3.20 -6.53 7.15
C GLU A 84 -1.98 -6.14 6.30
N GLU A 85 -0.98 -6.99 6.22
CA GLU A 85 0.23 -6.78 5.43
C GLU A 85 -0.08 -6.60 3.93
N SER A 86 -1.08 -7.32 3.43
CA SER A 86 -1.57 -7.20 2.05
C SER A 86 -2.66 -6.15 1.89
N PHE A 87 -3.44 -5.88 2.92
CA PHE A 87 -4.67 -5.09 2.84
C PHE A 87 -4.48 -3.66 3.34
N GLY A 88 -3.52 -3.43 4.22
CA GLY A 88 -3.17 -2.12 4.76
C GLY A 88 -2.10 -1.44 3.92
N MET A 89 -2.51 -0.51 3.07
CA MET A 89 -1.60 0.27 2.25
C MET A 89 -1.18 1.55 2.96
N PRO A 90 0.11 1.90 2.97
CA PRO A 90 0.52 3.19 3.49
C PRO A 90 -0.01 4.32 2.60
N MET A 91 -0.43 5.41 3.22
CA MET A 91 -0.77 6.64 2.52
C MET A 91 -0.28 7.84 3.31
N VAL A 92 0.49 8.69 2.65
CA VAL A 92 0.96 9.98 3.18
C VAL A 92 0.58 11.06 2.19
N MET A 93 0.02 12.17 2.69
CA MET A 93 -0.44 13.26 1.85
C MET A 93 0.05 14.61 2.39
N SER A 94 0.46 15.48 1.49
CA SER A 94 0.77 16.88 1.78
C SER A 94 -0.01 17.78 0.85
N TRP A 95 -0.74 18.74 1.42
CA TRP A 95 -1.45 19.79 0.70
C TRP A 95 -1.32 21.09 1.49
N PRO A 96 -0.34 21.94 1.14
CA PRO A 96 -0.06 23.16 1.89
C PRO A 96 -1.28 24.10 1.98
N GLY A 97 -1.53 24.59 3.17
CA GLY A 97 -2.68 25.46 3.45
C GLY A 97 -4.03 24.74 3.69
N HIS A 98 -4.11 23.45 3.39
CA HIS A 98 -5.33 22.63 3.57
C HIS A 98 -5.15 21.51 4.61
N ILE A 99 -4.09 20.73 4.50
CA ILE A 99 -3.80 19.64 5.45
C ILE A 99 -2.82 20.14 6.50
N LYS A 100 -3.20 20.09 7.77
CA LYS A 100 -2.32 20.43 8.89
C LYS A 100 -1.25 19.34 9.07
N PRO A 101 0.03 19.71 9.28
CA PRO A 101 1.06 18.73 9.63
C PRO A 101 0.65 17.86 10.81
N GLY A 102 0.90 16.56 10.72
CA GLY A 102 0.57 15.59 11.76
C GLY A 102 -0.89 15.15 11.82
N THR A 103 -1.74 15.58 10.86
CA THR A 103 -3.11 15.05 10.74
C THR A 103 -3.08 13.54 10.55
N GLN A 104 -3.88 12.82 11.32
CA GLN A 104 -4.08 11.38 11.20
C GLN A 104 -5.55 11.10 10.89
N VAL A 105 -5.77 10.28 9.85
CA VAL A 105 -7.09 9.84 9.41
C VAL A 105 -7.28 8.38 9.77
N THR A 106 -8.30 8.08 10.55
CA THR A 106 -8.64 6.70 10.99
C THR A 106 -9.84 6.12 10.24
N GLY A 107 -10.56 6.95 9.48
CA GLY A 107 -11.69 6.50 8.66
C GLY A 107 -11.25 5.50 7.58
N LEU A 108 -12.03 4.44 7.38
CA LEU A 108 -11.75 3.44 6.35
C LEU A 108 -11.80 4.06 4.95
N THR A 109 -10.70 3.97 4.21
CA THR A 109 -10.59 4.40 2.81
C THR A 109 -10.17 3.24 1.92
N GLN A 110 -10.38 3.35 0.63
CA GLN A 110 -10.03 2.32 -0.35
C GLN A 110 -9.63 2.95 -1.69
N ASN A 111 -9.01 2.18 -2.57
CA ASN A 111 -8.44 2.67 -3.82
C ASN A 111 -9.44 3.43 -4.71
N ILE A 112 -10.71 3.01 -4.74
CA ILE A 112 -11.74 3.68 -5.51
C ILE A 112 -12.07 5.09 -5.02
N ASP A 113 -11.61 5.48 -3.83
CA ASP A 113 -11.86 6.81 -3.26
C ASP A 113 -10.85 7.85 -3.75
N PHE A 114 -9.72 7.44 -4.32
CA PHE A 114 -8.70 8.40 -4.76
C PHE A 114 -9.19 9.32 -5.87
N ALA A 115 -9.80 8.77 -6.92
CA ALA A 115 -10.28 9.57 -8.03
C ALA A 115 -11.30 10.63 -7.60
N PRO A 116 -12.41 10.30 -6.91
CA PRO A 116 -13.34 11.32 -6.43
C PRO A 116 -12.71 12.30 -5.43
N THR A 117 -11.73 11.86 -4.63
CA THR A 117 -11.03 12.77 -3.71
C THR A 117 -10.19 13.79 -4.47
N PHE A 118 -9.46 13.39 -5.48
CA PHE A 118 -8.64 14.31 -6.26
C PHE A 118 -9.48 15.30 -7.09
N LEU A 119 -10.61 14.85 -7.65
CA LEU A 119 -11.55 15.75 -8.30
C LEU A 119 -12.09 16.80 -7.33
N ASP A 120 -12.54 16.37 -6.15
CA ASP A 120 -13.01 17.26 -5.10
C ASP A 120 -11.94 18.26 -4.64
N MET A 121 -10.69 17.82 -4.44
CA MET A 121 -9.58 18.70 -4.09
C MET A 121 -9.27 19.73 -5.18
N CYS A 122 -9.52 19.40 -6.44
CA CYS A 122 -9.38 20.31 -7.58
C CYS A 122 -10.62 21.18 -7.83
N GLY A 123 -11.68 21.03 -7.05
CA GLY A 123 -12.95 21.75 -7.25
C GLY A 123 -13.70 21.30 -8.49
N ILE A 124 -13.48 20.09 -8.97
CA ILE A 124 -14.14 19.48 -10.12
C ILE A 124 -15.30 18.62 -9.61
N GLU A 125 -16.44 18.68 -10.29
CA GLU A 125 -17.60 17.86 -9.96
C GLU A 125 -17.30 16.37 -10.11
N ILE A 126 -17.69 15.59 -9.10
CA ILE A 126 -17.50 14.14 -9.09
C ILE A 126 -18.60 13.50 -9.94
N PRO A 127 -18.25 12.74 -11.00
CA PRO A 127 -19.24 12.01 -11.79
C PRO A 127 -20.11 11.06 -10.95
N GLU A 128 -21.41 11.00 -11.24
CA GLU A 128 -22.38 10.20 -10.48
C GLU A 128 -22.12 8.68 -10.55
N ASP A 129 -21.43 8.20 -11.59
CA ASP A 129 -21.08 6.79 -11.79
C ASP A 129 -19.85 6.37 -10.99
N MET A 130 -19.13 7.28 -10.33
CA MET A 130 -18.03 6.93 -9.43
C MET A 130 -18.56 6.31 -8.13
N GLN A 131 -18.10 5.07 -7.86
CA GLN A 131 -18.50 4.32 -6.66
C GLN A 131 -17.74 4.74 -5.39
N GLY A 132 -16.59 5.38 -5.54
CA GLY A 132 -15.78 5.88 -4.43
C GLY A 132 -16.38 7.11 -3.77
N VAL A 133 -15.90 7.41 -2.56
CA VAL A 133 -16.34 8.59 -1.79
C VAL A 133 -15.12 9.46 -1.47
N SER A 134 -15.21 10.77 -1.72
CA SER A 134 -14.14 11.69 -1.36
C SER A 134 -13.86 11.67 0.14
N PHE A 135 -12.60 11.49 0.49
CA PHE A 135 -12.11 11.62 1.87
C PHE A 135 -11.40 12.95 2.13
N ARG A 136 -11.56 13.94 1.24
CA ARG A 136 -10.97 15.29 1.38
C ARG A 136 -11.20 15.86 2.78
N ARG A 137 -12.44 15.85 3.25
CA ARG A 137 -12.81 16.41 4.56
C ARG A 137 -12.08 15.74 5.73
N LEU A 138 -11.79 14.44 5.62
CA LEU A 138 -11.05 13.72 6.64
C LEU A 138 -9.59 14.18 6.70
N VAL A 139 -8.94 14.36 5.54
CA VAL A 139 -7.54 14.82 5.51
C VAL A 139 -7.39 16.29 5.87
N GLU A 140 -8.40 17.10 5.63
CA GLU A 140 -8.48 18.49 6.09
C GLU A 140 -8.73 18.61 7.61
N GLY A 141 -8.92 17.49 8.30
CA GLY A 141 -9.03 17.40 9.75
C GLY A 141 -10.44 17.51 10.29
N GLU A 142 -11.45 17.32 9.45
CA GLU A 142 -12.82 17.22 9.93
C GLU A 142 -13.07 15.86 10.62
N ASN A 143 -13.97 15.83 11.56
CA ASN A 143 -14.40 14.61 12.20
C ASN A 143 -15.01 13.64 11.17
N THR A 144 -14.72 12.35 11.33
CA THR A 144 -15.32 11.31 10.50
C THR A 144 -16.85 11.39 10.57
N PRO A 145 -17.55 11.61 9.43
CA PRO A 145 -19.00 11.71 9.42
C PRO A 145 -19.68 10.45 9.99
N ARG A 146 -20.81 10.60 10.67
CA ARG A 146 -21.53 9.45 11.26
C ARG A 146 -21.96 8.40 10.23
N ASN A 147 -22.21 8.83 9.00
CA ASN A 147 -22.56 7.97 7.86
C ASN A 147 -21.34 7.49 7.06
N TRP A 148 -20.13 7.76 7.52
CA TRP A 148 -18.93 7.21 6.90
C TRP A 148 -18.97 5.68 6.93
N ARG A 149 -18.36 5.05 5.90
CA ARG A 149 -18.36 3.59 5.81
C ARG A 149 -17.73 2.95 7.05
N LYS A 150 -18.34 1.85 7.48
CA LYS A 150 -17.90 1.05 8.63
C LYS A 150 -17.27 -0.28 8.23
N SER A 151 -17.32 -0.60 6.94
CA SER A 151 -16.77 -1.84 6.38
C SER A 151 -16.28 -1.65 4.97
N LEU A 152 -15.33 -2.48 4.58
CA LEU A 152 -14.80 -2.62 3.23
C LEU A 152 -15.10 -4.02 2.73
N TYR A 153 -15.56 -4.16 1.50
CA TYR A 153 -15.73 -5.43 0.81
C TYR A 153 -14.48 -5.70 -0.03
N TYR A 154 -14.09 -6.97 -0.06
CA TYR A 154 -12.99 -7.45 -0.89
C TYR A 154 -13.39 -8.76 -1.57
N HIS A 155 -12.92 -8.97 -2.80
CA HIS A 155 -13.10 -10.21 -3.53
C HIS A 155 -11.86 -10.53 -4.36
N TYR A 156 -11.36 -11.76 -4.19
CA TYR A 156 -10.27 -12.32 -4.99
C TYR A 156 -10.80 -13.45 -5.86
N TYR A 157 -10.69 -13.30 -7.19
CA TYR A 157 -11.33 -14.18 -8.16
C TYR A 157 -10.39 -15.20 -8.80
N GLU A 158 -9.07 -14.94 -8.78
CA GLU A 158 -8.08 -15.70 -9.53
C GLU A 158 -7.85 -17.09 -8.94
N PHE A 159 -8.66 -18.07 -9.37
CA PHE A 159 -8.48 -19.47 -9.00
C PHE A 159 -9.19 -20.40 -10.01
N PRO A 160 -8.53 -21.50 -10.47
CA PRO A 160 -7.12 -21.81 -10.27
C PRO A 160 -6.23 -20.84 -11.04
N GLY A 161 -5.12 -20.41 -10.43
CA GLY A 161 -4.20 -19.46 -11.01
C GLY A 161 -2.75 -19.71 -10.59
N PHE A 162 -1.83 -19.01 -11.22
CA PHE A 162 -0.40 -19.15 -11.00
C PHE A 162 0.02 -19.02 -9.52
N HIS A 163 -0.67 -18.17 -8.77
CA HIS A 163 -0.36 -17.91 -7.37
C HIS A 163 -0.94 -18.92 -6.39
N SER A 164 -1.77 -19.84 -6.86
CA SER A 164 -2.39 -20.89 -6.04
C SER A 164 -3.13 -20.39 -4.78
N VAL A 165 -3.59 -19.14 -4.79
CA VAL A 165 -4.41 -18.56 -3.73
C VAL A 165 -5.87 -18.88 -4.00
N ARG A 166 -6.54 -19.55 -3.06
CA ARG A 166 -7.95 -19.89 -3.19
C ARG A 166 -8.82 -18.66 -3.34
N ALA A 167 -9.80 -18.73 -4.25
CA ALA A 167 -10.77 -17.66 -4.41
C ALA A 167 -11.53 -17.43 -3.10
N HIS A 168 -11.66 -16.18 -2.74
CA HIS A 168 -12.31 -15.79 -1.49
C HIS A 168 -12.87 -14.38 -1.59
N TYR A 169 -13.82 -14.10 -0.75
CA TYR A 169 -14.31 -12.76 -0.49
C TYR A 169 -14.40 -12.51 1.01
N GLY A 170 -14.55 -11.26 1.37
CA GLY A 170 -14.62 -10.92 2.76
C GLY A 170 -15.02 -9.49 3.04
N VAL A 171 -15.14 -9.21 4.32
CA VAL A 171 -15.46 -7.90 4.85
C VAL A 171 -14.43 -7.53 5.91
N LYS A 172 -13.85 -6.34 5.78
CA LYS A 172 -13.04 -5.72 6.81
C LYS A 172 -13.83 -4.62 7.49
N MET A 173 -13.82 -4.63 8.80
CA MET A 173 -14.25 -3.53 9.68
C MET A 173 -13.04 -2.98 10.43
N GLU A 174 -13.22 -1.95 11.23
CA GLU A 174 -12.14 -1.39 12.04
C GLU A 174 -11.46 -2.44 12.93
N ARG A 175 -12.25 -3.26 13.62
CA ARG A 175 -11.75 -4.27 14.56
C ARG A 175 -11.81 -5.71 14.04
N TYR A 176 -12.74 -6.03 13.14
CA TYR A 176 -13.03 -7.39 12.71
C TYR A 176 -12.83 -7.55 11.21
N LYS A 177 -12.49 -8.78 10.83
CA LYS A 177 -12.36 -9.21 9.44
C LYS A 177 -12.95 -10.62 9.30
N LEU A 178 -13.76 -10.81 8.29
CA LEU A 178 -14.27 -12.12 7.88
C LEU A 178 -13.73 -12.44 6.49
N MET A 179 -13.17 -13.62 6.33
CA MET A 179 -12.74 -14.16 5.03
C MET A 179 -13.49 -15.46 4.77
N HIS A 180 -14.10 -15.60 3.59
CA HIS A 180 -14.79 -16.79 3.16
C HIS A 180 -14.16 -17.35 1.89
N PHE A 181 -13.60 -18.54 2.00
CA PHE A 181 -13.04 -19.31 0.88
C PHE A 181 -14.13 -20.22 0.32
N TYR A 182 -14.40 -20.11 -0.97
CA TYR A 182 -15.54 -20.79 -1.60
C TYR A 182 -15.16 -21.82 -2.67
N VAL A 183 -13.87 -22.12 -2.84
CA VAL A 183 -13.27 -23.17 -3.67
C VAL A 183 -12.13 -23.87 -2.95
#